data_7109f677406e6386f5fd1894e93b8613
#
_entry.id   7109f677406e6386f5fd1894e93b8613
#
_cell.length_a   1.000
_cell.length_b   1.000
_cell.length_c   1.000
_cell.angle_alpha   90.00
_cell.angle_beta   90.00
_cell.angle_gamma   90.00
#
_symmetry.space_group_name_H-M   'P 1'
#
loop_
_entity.id
_entity.type
_entity.pdbx_description
1 polymer ?
#
loop_
_entity_poly.entity_id
_entity_poly.type
_entity_poly.pdbx_seq_one_letter_code
_entity_poly.pdbx_strand_id
1 'polypeptide(L)'
;MLLALVFVFFVLFIPVQAADTAGVAVSGTISLDDLDSNPDVIVSDPMTFTEMIARMAKNADMSYDEVLRMLPDTMQTQAARSNAYRSFTASLHVTDEYQPYLDFYCATSEGGHFFNINSIYSIQLVRSYNGISKQFGGEVNAWLRSSNSIEYYVNGDFFNNGTTTVSGGTGVNAGLNVKCSVTYSVSYSSNHYKYFYVHKTIKYGS
;
A
#
# COMPACT_ATOMS: atom_id res chain seq x y z
N MET A 1 1.76 8.07 -50.89
CA MET A 1 2.93 7.62 -50.13
C MET A 1 2.88 8.34 -48.80
N LEU A 2 2.30 7.68 -47.79
CA LEU A 2 2.03 8.27 -46.48
C LEU A 2 3.17 7.86 -45.53
N LEU A 3 3.94 8.83 -45.04
CA LEU A 3 5.08 8.61 -44.15
C LEU A 3 4.52 8.59 -42.73
N ALA A 4 4.45 7.40 -42.09
CA ALA A 4 4.08 7.27 -40.70
C ALA A 4 5.30 7.60 -39.81
N LEU A 5 5.17 8.68 -39.05
CA LEU A 5 6.19 9.11 -38.07
C LEU A 5 5.95 8.32 -36.77
N VAL A 6 6.82 7.34 -36.52
CA VAL A 6 6.81 6.58 -35.25
C VAL A 6 7.60 7.39 -34.22
N PHE A 7 6.91 7.95 -33.25
CA PHE A 7 7.55 8.54 -32.05
C PHE A 7 7.91 7.43 -31.08
N VAL A 8 9.19 7.12 -31.01
CA VAL A 8 9.74 6.27 -29.95
C VAL A 8 10.02 7.15 -28.73
N PHE A 9 9.19 7.03 -27.71
CA PHE A 9 9.46 7.66 -26.42
C PHE A 9 10.55 6.88 -25.70
N PHE A 10 11.76 7.41 -25.67
CA PHE A 10 12.82 6.98 -24.77
C PHE A 10 12.55 7.57 -23.39
N VAL A 11 12.07 6.76 -22.46
CA VAL A 11 12.04 7.14 -21.04
C VAL A 11 13.44 7.01 -20.48
N LEU A 12 14.12 8.14 -20.36
CA LEU A 12 15.40 8.22 -19.65
C LEU A 12 15.13 8.10 -18.14
N PHE A 13 15.45 6.96 -17.56
CA PHE A 13 15.52 6.79 -16.11
C PHE A 13 16.75 7.57 -15.61
N ILE A 14 16.53 8.72 -15.01
CA ILE A 14 17.55 9.41 -14.23
C ILE A 14 17.43 8.87 -12.81
N PRO A 15 18.44 8.18 -12.25
CA PRO A 15 18.43 7.83 -10.84
C PRO A 15 18.49 9.12 -10.02
N VAL A 16 17.43 9.44 -9.29
CA VAL A 16 17.46 10.50 -8.28
C VAL A 16 18.29 9.96 -7.12
N GLN A 17 19.52 10.45 -6.99
CA GLN A 17 20.28 10.26 -5.76
C GLN A 17 19.60 11.05 -4.65
N ALA A 18 19.01 10.34 -3.70
CA ALA A 18 18.51 10.95 -2.48
C ALA A 18 19.67 11.59 -1.71
N ALA A 19 19.55 12.87 -1.43
CA ALA A 19 20.49 13.53 -0.54
C ALA A 19 20.39 12.88 0.86
N ASP A 20 21.51 12.47 1.42
CA ASP A 20 21.66 11.88 2.74
C ASP A 20 21.21 12.89 3.83
N THR A 21 19.92 12.98 4.08
CA THR A 21 19.39 13.54 5.31
C THR A 21 18.94 12.37 6.17
N ALA A 22 19.60 12.16 7.30
CA ALA A 22 19.32 11.10 8.25
C ALA A 22 17.83 11.10 8.63
N GLY A 23 17.06 10.23 7.95
CA GLY A 23 15.67 9.95 8.29
C GLY A 23 15.62 9.16 9.59
N VAL A 24 14.70 9.50 10.48
CA VAL A 24 14.45 8.72 11.68
C VAL A 24 13.82 7.39 11.27
N ALA A 25 14.56 6.29 11.45
CA ALA A 25 14.02 4.95 11.28
C ALA A 25 13.18 4.61 12.53
N VAL A 26 11.87 4.43 12.33
CA VAL A 26 10.98 3.95 13.40
C VAL A 26 10.71 2.47 13.14
N SER A 27 11.06 1.63 14.10
CA SER A 27 10.78 0.19 14.07
C SER A 27 9.93 -0.19 15.27
N GLY A 28 8.85 -0.93 15.03
CA GLY A 28 7.97 -1.38 16.11
C GLY A 28 7.11 -2.55 15.69
N THR A 29 6.65 -3.30 16.69
CA THR A 29 5.65 -4.37 16.52
C THR A 29 4.36 -3.92 17.17
N ILE A 30 3.24 -4.03 16.44
CA ILE A 30 1.92 -3.67 16.91
C ILE A 30 1.07 -4.94 16.96
N SER A 31 0.45 -5.21 18.10
CA SER A 31 -0.47 -6.32 18.30
C SER A 31 -1.91 -5.86 18.06
N LEU A 32 -2.80 -6.77 17.68
CA LEU A 32 -4.23 -6.45 17.54
C LEU A 32 -4.84 -6.04 18.88
N ASP A 33 -4.40 -6.67 19.98
CA ASP A 33 -4.86 -6.30 21.33
C ASP A 33 -4.39 -4.89 21.75
N ASP A 34 -3.28 -4.41 21.12
CA ASP A 34 -2.77 -3.06 21.32
C ASP A 34 -3.44 -2.04 20.37
N LEU A 35 -4.21 -2.47 19.36
CA LEU A 35 -4.85 -1.58 18.37
C LEU A 35 -5.86 -0.64 18.98
N ASP A 36 -6.61 -1.07 19.99
CA ASP A 36 -7.55 -0.22 20.73
C ASP A 36 -6.82 0.89 21.50
N SER A 37 -5.54 0.68 21.82
CA SER A 37 -4.68 1.63 22.53
C SER A 37 -3.65 2.31 21.61
N ASN A 38 -3.46 1.83 20.37
CA ASN A 38 -2.49 2.36 19.43
C ASN A 38 -3.20 2.92 18.17
N PRO A 39 -3.26 4.27 18.04
CA PRO A 39 -3.98 4.93 16.93
C PRO A 39 -3.32 4.71 15.56
N ASP A 40 -2.14 4.09 15.50
CA ASP A 40 -1.39 3.93 14.25
C ASP A 40 -1.92 2.81 13.34
N VAL A 41 -2.73 1.87 13.86
CA VAL A 41 -3.26 0.75 13.07
C VAL A 41 -4.75 0.55 13.33
N ILE A 42 -5.52 0.45 12.25
CA ILE A 42 -6.95 0.16 12.28
C ILE A 42 -7.22 -1.06 11.42
N VAL A 43 -7.98 -2.03 11.96
CA VAL A 43 -8.43 -3.21 11.21
C VAL A 43 -9.91 -3.02 10.88
N SER A 44 -10.27 -3.20 9.60
CA SER A 44 -11.68 -3.09 9.19
C SER A 44 -12.51 -4.27 9.70
N ASP A 45 -13.82 -4.10 9.72
CA ASP A 45 -14.75 -5.24 9.78
C ASP A 45 -14.51 -6.18 8.58
N PRO A 46 -14.92 -7.46 8.70
CA PRO A 46 -14.91 -8.37 7.57
C PRO A 46 -15.74 -7.81 6.42
N MET A 47 -15.22 -7.89 5.20
CA MET A 47 -15.89 -7.45 3.99
C MET A 47 -15.90 -8.55 2.93
N THR A 48 -16.83 -8.45 2.02
CA THR A 48 -16.87 -9.28 0.81
C THR A 48 -15.79 -8.84 -0.18
N PHE A 49 -15.51 -9.67 -1.18
CA PHE A 49 -14.61 -9.29 -2.27
C PHE A 49 -15.06 -8.01 -2.98
N THR A 50 -16.35 -7.88 -3.26
CA THR A 50 -16.91 -6.69 -3.91
C THR A 50 -16.71 -5.43 -3.08
N GLU A 51 -16.93 -5.50 -1.77
CA GLU A 51 -16.69 -4.36 -0.86
C GLU A 51 -15.21 -4.00 -0.79
N MET A 52 -14.32 -5.00 -0.77
CA MET A 52 -12.88 -4.77 -0.82
C MET A 52 -12.48 -4.02 -2.10
N ILE A 53 -12.95 -4.48 -3.28
CA ILE A 53 -12.65 -3.81 -4.56
C ILE A 53 -13.21 -2.38 -4.59
N ALA A 54 -14.44 -2.17 -4.10
CA ALA A 54 -15.03 -0.84 -4.03
C ALA A 54 -14.21 0.11 -3.13
N ARG A 55 -13.70 -0.39 -1.99
CA ARG A 55 -12.83 0.38 -1.11
C ARG A 55 -11.48 0.69 -1.77
N MET A 56 -10.86 -0.29 -2.44
CA MET A 56 -9.63 -0.10 -3.21
C MET A 56 -9.81 0.97 -4.30
N ALA A 57 -10.91 0.92 -5.03
CA ALA A 57 -11.27 1.88 -6.07
C ALA A 57 -11.38 3.30 -5.52
N LYS A 58 -12.10 3.46 -4.41
CA LYS A 58 -12.24 4.75 -3.72
C LYS A 58 -10.88 5.32 -3.26
N ASN A 59 -10.02 4.49 -2.69
CA ASN A 59 -8.72 4.93 -2.17
C ASN A 59 -7.72 5.26 -3.28
N ALA A 60 -7.87 4.63 -4.46
CA ALA A 60 -7.02 4.89 -5.63
C ALA A 60 -7.56 5.97 -6.56
N ASP A 61 -8.75 6.53 -6.28
CA ASP A 61 -9.50 7.43 -7.18
C ASP A 61 -9.70 6.81 -8.58
N MET A 62 -10.09 5.54 -8.59
CA MET A 62 -10.32 4.72 -9.78
C MET A 62 -11.75 4.18 -9.80
N SER A 63 -12.21 3.74 -10.97
CA SER A 63 -13.47 2.99 -11.05
C SER A 63 -13.31 1.55 -10.54
N TYR A 64 -14.42 0.94 -10.12
CA TYR A 64 -14.46 -0.47 -9.71
C TYR A 64 -13.89 -1.40 -10.80
N ASP A 65 -14.28 -1.18 -12.05
CA ASP A 65 -13.86 -2.01 -13.19
C ASP A 65 -12.38 -1.86 -13.53
N GLU A 66 -11.78 -0.70 -13.27
CA GLU A 66 -10.34 -0.49 -13.44
C GLU A 66 -9.56 -1.30 -12.41
N VAL A 67 -9.94 -1.23 -11.14
CA VAL A 67 -9.30 -2.02 -10.09
C VAL A 67 -9.47 -3.52 -10.35
N LEU A 68 -10.68 -3.95 -10.74
CA LEU A 68 -10.94 -5.36 -11.03
C LEU A 68 -10.04 -5.88 -12.17
N ARG A 69 -9.82 -5.09 -13.23
CA ARG A 69 -8.92 -5.46 -14.33
C ARG A 69 -7.44 -5.52 -13.96
N MET A 70 -7.04 -4.84 -12.89
CA MET A 70 -5.67 -4.91 -12.37
C MET A 70 -5.40 -6.19 -11.56
N LEU A 71 -6.46 -6.89 -11.14
CA LEU A 71 -6.33 -8.13 -10.40
C LEU A 71 -6.19 -9.33 -11.35
N PRO A 72 -5.25 -10.26 -11.09
CA PRO A 72 -5.15 -11.50 -11.85
C PRO A 72 -6.46 -12.30 -11.82
N ASP A 73 -6.79 -12.99 -12.92
CA ASP A 73 -7.99 -13.83 -13.02
C ASP A 73 -8.06 -14.90 -11.92
N THR A 74 -6.89 -15.40 -11.48
CA THR A 74 -6.77 -16.35 -10.38
C THR A 74 -7.32 -15.79 -9.06
N MET A 75 -7.16 -14.50 -8.81
CA MET A 75 -7.71 -13.85 -7.61
C MET A 75 -9.22 -13.71 -7.68
N GLN A 76 -9.75 -13.34 -8.84
CA GLN A 76 -11.19 -13.23 -9.07
C GLN A 76 -11.87 -14.60 -8.86
N THR A 77 -11.20 -15.68 -9.28
CA THR A 77 -11.69 -17.06 -9.07
C THR A 77 -11.54 -17.51 -7.60
N GLN A 78 -10.48 -17.11 -6.91
CA GLN A 78 -10.27 -17.41 -5.50
C GLN A 78 -11.20 -16.59 -4.59
N ALA A 79 -11.67 -15.43 -5.04
CA ALA A 79 -12.63 -14.60 -4.32
C ALA A 79 -13.88 -15.38 -3.86
N ALA A 80 -14.32 -16.36 -4.68
CA ALA A 80 -15.44 -17.23 -4.34
C ALA A 80 -15.13 -18.24 -3.20
N ARG A 81 -13.87 -18.37 -2.79
CA ARG A 81 -13.41 -19.35 -1.80
C ARG A 81 -12.93 -18.72 -0.49
N SER A 82 -12.66 -17.43 -0.46
CA SER A 82 -12.25 -16.72 0.74
C SER A 82 -13.48 -16.34 1.57
N ASN A 83 -13.43 -16.63 2.87
CA ASN A 83 -14.57 -16.39 3.75
C ASN A 83 -14.72 -14.91 4.14
N ALA A 84 -13.62 -14.17 4.15
CA ALA A 84 -13.64 -12.74 4.50
C ALA A 84 -12.41 -12.01 3.93
N TYR A 85 -12.54 -10.71 3.78
CA TYR A 85 -11.46 -9.78 3.47
C TYR A 85 -11.42 -8.71 4.54
N ARG A 86 -10.22 -8.22 4.85
CA ARG A 86 -10.04 -7.06 5.72
C ARG A 86 -9.00 -6.11 5.15
N SER A 87 -9.11 -4.84 5.50
CA SER A 87 -8.00 -3.90 5.36
C SER A 87 -7.34 -3.69 6.72
N PHE A 88 -6.02 -3.65 6.70
CA PHE A 88 -5.18 -3.22 7.82
C PHE A 88 -4.63 -1.85 7.44
N THR A 89 -5.12 -0.82 8.12
CA THR A 89 -4.74 0.57 7.85
C THR A 89 -3.67 0.98 8.85
N ALA A 90 -2.48 1.34 8.36
CA ALA A 90 -1.37 1.79 9.19
C ALA A 90 -1.08 3.27 8.91
N SER A 91 -1.22 4.12 9.93
CA SER A 91 -0.87 5.54 9.83
C SER A 91 0.64 5.74 9.71
N LEU A 92 1.04 6.65 8.83
CA LEU A 92 2.42 7.04 8.61
C LEU A 92 2.63 8.45 9.17
N HIS A 93 3.31 8.54 10.29
CA HIS A 93 3.58 9.82 10.93
C HIS A 93 4.74 10.54 10.21
N VAL A 94 4.43 11.21 9.09
CA VAL A 94 5.43 11.95 8.30
C VAL A 94 5.80 13.27 9.00
N THR A 95 4.79 14.03 9.43
CA THR A 95 4.89 15.19 10.33
C THR A 95 3.64 15.25 11.19
N ASP A 96 3.63 16.11 12.21
CA ASP A 96 2.44 16.34 13.07
C ASP A 96 1.21 16.77 12.27
N GLU A 97 1.41 17.49 11.17
CA GLU A 97 0.35 18.05 10.32
C GLU A 97 -0.04 17.11 9.17
N TYR A 98 0.77 16.08 8.86
CA TYR A 98 0.55 15.22 7.71
C TYR A 98 0.85 13.76 8.03
N GLN A 99 -0.23 12.98 8.13
CA GLN A 99 -0.20 11.56 8.51
C GLN A 99 -0.99 10.73 7.48
N PRO A 100 -0.44 10.53 6.27
CA PRO A 100 -1.03 9.61 5.30
C PRO A 100 -1.04 8.19 5.86
N TYR A 101 -1.63 7.24 5.14
CA TYR A 101 -1.70 5.87 5.63
C TYR A 101 -1.51 4.83 4.52
N LEU A 102 -1.11 3.63 4.94
CA LEU A 102 -1.11 2.43 4.12
C LEU A 102 -2.36 1.60 4.41
N ASP A 103 -3.03 1.14 3.37
CA ASP A 103 -4.03 0.08 3.43
C ASP A 103 -3.46 -1.22 2.85
N PHE A 104 -3.42 -2.27 3.67
CA PHE A 104 -3.11 -3.64 3.25
C PHE A 104 -4.42 -4.38 3.10
N TYR A 105 -4.81 -4.71 1.88
CA TYR A 105 -6.00 -5.51 1.60
C TYR A 105 -5.64 -6.98 1.62
N CYS A 106 -6.25 -7.73 2.52
CA CYS A 106 -5.91 -9.12 2.79
C CYS A 106 -7.12 -10.04 2.69
N ALA A 107 -6.89 -11.26 2.18
CA ALA A 107 -7.81 -12.36 2.41
C ALA A 107 -7.56 -12.93 3.79
N THR A 108 -8.62 -13.13 4.58
CA THR A 108 -8.56 -13.70 5.92
C THR A 108 -9.42 -14.96 6.04
N SER A 109 -9.08 -15.78 7.00
CA SER A 109 -9.92 -16.91 7.45
C SER A 109 -10.17 -16.74 8.94
N GLU A 110 -11.44 -16.74 9.32
CA GLU A 110 -11.87 -16.46 10.69
C GLU A 110 -12.87 -17.50 11.16
N GLY A 111 -12.77 -17.92 12.43
CA GLY A 111 -13.72 -18.84 13.02
C GLY A 111 -13.40 -19.13 14.49
N GLY A 112 -14.35 -18.87 15.39
CA GLY A 112 -14.13 -19.03 16.82
C GLY A 112 -13.03 -18.12 17.34
N HIS A 113 -11.94 -18.70 17.87
CA HIS A 113 -10.74 -17.98 18.30
C HIS A 113 -9.60 -18.04 17.28
N PHE A 114 -9.91 -18.41 16.04
CA PHE A 114 -8.92 -18.59 15.00
C PHE A 114 -8.93 -17.42 14.01
N PHE A 115 -7.77 -16.81 13.82
CA PHE A 115 -7.59 -15.68 12.90
C PHE A 115 -6.34 -15.91 12.06
N ASN A 116 -6.49 -15.93 10.73
CA ASN A 116 -5.38 -16.03 9.81
C ASN A 116 -5.50 -15.02 8.68
N ILE A 117 -4.39 -14.38 8.35
CA ILE A 117 -4.19 -13.71 7.07
C ILE A 117 -3.67 -14.77 6.09
N ASN A 118 -4.42 -15.02 5.03
CA ASN A 118 -4.04 -16.01 4.01
C ASN A 118 -3.08 -15.41 2.98
N SER A 119 -3.34 -14.16 2.58
CA SER A 119 -2.51 -13.45 1.61
C SER A 119 -2.78 -11.95 1.62
N ILE A 120 -1.80 -11.18 1.21
CA ILE A 120 -1.93 -9.74 0.90
C ILE A 120 -2.31 -9.62 -0.57
N TYR A 121 -3.47 -9.04 -0.87
CA TYR A 121 -3.98 -8.84 -2.22
C TYR A 121 -3.49 -7.54 -2.84
N SER A 122 -3.38 -6.48 -2.02
CA SER A 122 -2.94 -5.17 -2.48
C SER A 122 -2.38 -4.35 -1.34
N ILE A 123 -1.49 -3.42 -1.69
CA ILE A 123 -1.00 -2.37 -0.81
C ILE A 123 -1.28 -1.03 -1.50
N GLN A 124 -1.90 -0.11 -0.78
CA GLN A 124 -2.16 1.24 -1.27
C GLN A 124 -1.63 2.27 -0.27
N LEU A 125 -0.84 3.23 -0.76
CA LEU A 125 -0.49 4.43 -0.03
C LEU A 125 -1.53 5.50 -0.31
N VAL A 126 -2.39 5.76 0.67
CA VAL A 126 -3.38 6.84 0.60
C VAL A 126 -2.72 8.12 1.10
N ARG A 127 -2.44 9.02 0.15
CA ARG A 127 -1.67 10.24 0.35
C ARG A 127 -2.49 11.44 0.81
N SER A 128 -3.81 11.29 0.88
CA SER A 128 -4.72 12.34 1.36
C SER A 128 -4.87 12.26 2.88
N TYR A 129 -4.70 13.38 3.57
CA TYR A 129 -4.90 13.50 5.01
C TYR A 129 -5.40 14.92 5.35
N ASN A 130 -6.59 15.02 5.97
CA ASN A 130 -7.20 16.32 6.39
C ASN A 130 -7.20 17.40 5.29
N GLY A 131 -7.53 17.02 4.05
CA GLY A 131 -7.54 17.93 2.91
C GLY A 131 -6.15 18.25 2.32
N ILE A 132 -5.08 17.74 2.93
CA ILE A 132 -3.71 17.86 2.41
C ILE A 132 -3.40 16.59 1.60
N SER A 133 -2.82 16.75 0.41
CA SER A 133 -2.30 15.63 -0.38
C SER A 133 -0.89 15.97 -0.84
N LYS A 134 0.03 15.02 -0.68
CA LYS A 134 1.42 15.15 -1.15
C LYS A 134 1.71 14.09 -2.21
N GLN A 135 2.67 14.38 -3.07
CA GLN A 135 3.19 13.38 -3.99
C GLN A 135 4.23 12.52 -3.26
N PHE A 136 4.38 11.26 -3.67
CA PHE A 136 5.35 10.35 -3.06
C PHE A 136 6.14 9.65 -4.14
N GLY A 137 7.46 9.68 -4.02
CA GLY A 137 8.41 8.93 -4.84
C GLY A 137 9.23 8.02 -3.94
N GLY A 138 9.20 6.72 -4.22
CA GLY A 138 9.87 5.73 -3.39
C GLY A 138 9.24 4.35 -3.52
N GLU A 139 9.38 3.54 -2.48
CA GLU A 139 8.86 2.17 -2.47
C GLU A 139 8.15 1.84 -1.15
N VAL A 140 7.18 0.96 -1.26
CA VAL A 140 6.55 0.26 -0.13
C VAL A 140 6.74 -1.22 -0.35
N ASN A 141 7.26 -1.90 0.66
CA ASN A 141 7.44 -3.34 0.62
C ASN A 141 6.77 -3.97 1.83
N ALA A 142 6.13 -5.13 1.62
CA ALA A 142 5.53 -5.88 2.71
C ALA A 142 5.71 -7.39 2.51
N TRP A 143 5.64 -8.10 3.62
CA TRP A 143 5.67 -9.57 3.69
C TRP A 143 4.65 -10.05 4.72
N LEU A 144 3.95 -11.10 4.38
CA LEU A 144 3.25 -11.90 5.36
C LEU A 144 4.25 -12.84 6.04
N ARG A 145 4.73 -12.47 7.24
CA ARG A 145 5.77 -13.24 7.97
C ARG A 145 5.22 -14.48 8.67
N SER A 146 3.98 -14.39 9.09
CA SER A 146 3.20 -15.51 9.61
C SER A 146 1.74 -15.30 9.23
N SER A 147 0.89 -16.27 9.54
CA SER A 147 -0.55 -16.15 9.27
C SER A 147 -1.25 -15.01 10.04
N ASN A 148 -0.55 -14.34 10.93
CA ASN A 148 -1.07 -13.22 11.71
C ASN A 148 -0.11 -12.03 11.79
N SER A 149 0.89 -11.93 10.90
CA SER A 149 1.90 -10.89 10.99
C SER A 149 2.29 -10.35 9.62
N ILE A 150 2.07 -9.06 9.42
CA ILE A 150 2.51 -8.30 8.24
C ILE A 150 3.69 -7.43 8.65
N GLU A 151 4.87 -7.69 8.09
CA GLU A 151 6.03 -6.79 8.18
C GLU A 151 6.04 -5.89 6.93
N TYR A 152 6.29 -4.60 7.14
CA TYR A 152 6.39 -3.66 6.03
C TYR A 152 7.42 -2.58 6.28
N TYR A 153 7.93 -2.00 5.19
CA TYR A 153 8.66 -0.75 5.24
C TYR A 153 8.21 0.20 4.12
N VAL A 154 8.33 1.49 4.40
CA VAL A 154 8.17 2.60 3.46
C VAL A 154 9.51 3.32 3.40
N ASN A 155 9.98 3.59 2.18
CA ASN A 155 11.22 4.34 1.96
C ASN A 155 11.03 5.27 0.77
N GLY A 156 11.11 6.58 0.98
CA GLY A 156 10.97 7.54 -0.10
C GLY A 156 10.76 8.96 0.36
N ASP A 157 10.45 9.81 -0.59
CA ASP A 157 10.31 11.25 -0.40
C ASP A 157 8.89 11.71 -0.72
N PHE A 158 8.36 12.58 0.15
CA PHE A 158 7.15 13.33 -0.12
C PHE A 158 7.49 14.68 -0.76
N PHE A 159 6.63 15.12 -1.71
CA PHE A 159 6.77 16.37 -2.44
C PHE A 159 5.46 17.17 -2.39
N ASN A 160 5.57 18.49 -2.38
CA ASN A 160 4.39 19.36 -2.40
C ASN A 160 3.68 19.37 -3.75
N ASN A 161 4.43 19.21 -4.85
CA ASN A 161 3.95 19.29 -6.22
C ASN A 161 4.45 18.09 -7.05
N GLY A 162 3.80 17.88 -8.19
CA GLY A 162 4.14 16.82 -9.13
C GLY A 162 2.96 15.88 -9.40
N THR A 163 3.24 14.77 -10.04
CA THR A 163 2.27 13.69 -10.27
C THR A 163 2.92 12.37 -9.88
N THR A 164 2.27 11.64 -9.00
CA THR A 164 2.72 10.30 -8.62
C THR A 164 2.14 9.26 -9.57
N THR A 165 3.01 8.43 -10.12
CA THR A 165 2.66 7.23 -10.88
C THR A 165 2.96 6.01 -10.02
N VAL A 166 2.06 5.04 -10.02
CA VAL A 166 2.16 3.81 -9.22
C VAL A 166 2.46 2.64 -10.13
N SER A 167 3.40 1.79 -9.76
CA SER A 167 3.68 0.52 -10.43
C SER A 167 3.79 -0.62 -9.43
N GLY A 168 3.11 -1.75 -9.70
CA GLY A 168 3.00 -2.89 -8.79
C GLY A 168 1.97 -2.66 -7.68
N GLY A 169 1.98 -3.53 -6.69
CA GLY A 169 1.19 -3.42 -5.46
C GLY A 169 -0.28 -3.81 -5.53
N THR A 170 -0.84 -3.95 -6.71
CA THR A 170 -2.21 -4.45 -6.90
C THR A 170 -2.16 -5.84 -7.51
N GLY A 171 -2.97 -6.75 -6.98
CA GLY A 171 -3.08 -8.11 -7.53
C GLY A 171 -1.88 -9.01 -7.24
N VAL A 172 -1.13 -8.76 -6.18
CA VAL A 172 0.13 -9.47 -5.91
C VAL A 172 -0.09 -10.88 -5.34
N ASN A 173 -1.21 -11.13 -4.66
CA ASN A 173 -1.49 -12.40 -3.96
C ASN A 173 -0.26 -12.95 -3.20
N ALA A 174 0.34 -12.08 -2.39
CA ALA A 174 1.53 -12.43 -1.62
C ALA A 174 1.13 -13.32 -0.43
N GLY A 175 1.32 -14.61 -0.58
CA GLY A 175 1.22 -15.57 0.51
C GLY A 175 2.39 -15.47 1.49
N LEU A 176 2.51 -16.46 2.34
CA LEU A 176 3.51 -16.50 3.41
C LEU A 176 4.94 -16.33 2.86
N ASN A 177 5.69 -15.38 3.43
CA ASN A 177 7.07 -15.03 3.07
C ASN A 177 7.28 -14.55 1.62
N VAL A 178 6.22 -14.27 0.87
CA VAL A 178 6.31 -13.66 -0.46
C VAL A 178 6.35 -12.14 -0.32
N LYS A 179 7.31 -11.52 -1.01
CA LYS A 179 7.45 -10.05 -1.03
C LYS A 179 6.37 -9.44 -1.92
N CYS A 180 5.66 -8.47 -1.37
CA CYS A 180 4.80 -7.55 -2.12
C CYS A 180 5.50 -6.20 -2.21
N SER A 181 5.67 -5.66 -3.41
CA SER A 181 6.36 -4.38 -3.63
C SER A 181 5.50 -3.44 -4.46
N VAL A 182 5.48 -2.18 -4.05
CA VAL A 182 4.86 -1.07 -4.78
C VAL A 182 5.91 0.00 -5.00
N THR A 183 6.10 0.43 -6.23
CA THR A 183 6.99 1.54 -6.57
C THR A 183 6.16 2.76 -6.97
N TYR A 184 6.55 3.89 -6.42
CA TYR A 184 5.96 5.19 -6.70
C TYR A 184 7.00 6.07 -7.38
N SER A 185 6.65 6.66 -8.51
CA SER A 185 7.50 7.60 -9.23
C SER A 185 6.81 8.96 -9.29
N VAL A 186 7.58 10.02 -9.09
CA VAL A 186 7.06 11.40 -9.17
C VAL A 186 7.63 12.06 -10.41
N SER A 187 6.74 12.54 -11.30
CA SER A 187 7.11 13.40 -12.41
C SER A 187 6.99 14.87 -12.02
N TYR A 188 7.94 15.69 -12.45
CA TYR A 188 7.99 17.13 -12.15
C TYR A 188 7.99 17.41 -10.64
N SER A 189 8.83 16.66 -9.90
CA SER A 189 8.99 16.88 -8.46
C SER A 189 9.61 18.25 -8.22
N SER A 190 8.85 19.16 -7.64
CA SER A 190 9.36 20.41 -7.11
C SER A 190 8.94 20.55 -5.66
N ASN A 191 9.74 21.25 -4.86
CA ASN A 191 9.49 21.47 -3.45
C ASN A 191 9.41 20.16 -2.66
N HIS A 192 10.55 19.52 -2.48
CA HIS A 192 10.72 18.43 -1.53
C HIS A 192 10.07 18.79 -0.19
N TYR A 193 9.24 17.89 0.33
CA TYR A 193 8.54 18.12 1.59
C TYR A 193 9.27 17.40 2.74
N LYS A 194 9.44 16.08 2.62
CA LYS A 194 10.02 15.27 3.68
C LYS A 194 10.49 13.91 3.16
N TYR A 195 11.70 13.51 3.47
CA TYR A 195 12.10 12.10 3.41
C TYR A 195 11.45 11.33 4.55
N PHE A 196 10.97 10.12 4.23
CA PHE A 196 10.29 9.28 5.19
C PHE A 196 10.76 7.83 5.06
N TYR A 197 11.15 7.27 6.20
CA TYR A 197 11.45 5.85 6.33
C TYR A 197 10.76 5.30 7.57
N VAL A 198 10.08 4.17 7.42
CA VAL A 198 9.51 3.41 8.53
C VAL A 198 9.61 1.91 8.24
N HIS A 199 9.91 1.14 9.28
CA HIS A 199 9.88 -0.32 9.26
C HIS A 199 9.08 -0.80 10.47
N LYS A 200 7.96 -1.47 10.24
CA LYS A 200 7.04 -1.93 11.30
C LYS A 200 6.51 -3.32 11.01
N THR A 201 5.97 -3.95 12.06
CA THR A 201 5.23 -5.21 11.97
C THR A 201 3.85 -5.01 12.59
N ILE A 202 2.81 -5.37 11.83
CA ILE A 202 1.42 -5.48 12.31
C ILE A 202 1.19 -6.94 12.70
N LYS A 203 0.64 -7.21 13.88
CA LYS A 203 0.14 -8.52 14.27
C LYS A 203 -1.39 -8.52 14.31
N TYR A 204 -2.00 -9.62 13.90
CA TYR A 204 -3.45 -9.79 13.83
C TYR A 204 -3.86 -11.04 14.60
N GLY A 205 -4.69 -10.86 15.64
CA GLY A 205 -5.10 -11.93 16.55
C GLY A 205 -3.94 -12.40 17.45
N SER A 206 -4.22 -12.76 18.67
CA SER A 206 -3.31 -13.34 19.67
C SER A 206 -3.58 -14.84 19.85
#